data_7c073c3c66119affcbdea70b00ffe78a
#
_entry.id   7c073c3c66119affcbdea70b00ffe78a
#
_cell.length_a   1.000
_cell.length_b   1.000
_cell.length_c   1.000
_cell.angle_alpha   90.00
_cell.angle_beta   90.00
_cell.angle_gamma   90.00
#
_symmetry.space_group_name_H-M   'P 1'
#
loop_
_entity.id
_entity.type
_entity.pdbx_description
1 polymer ?
#
loop_
_entity_poly.entity_id
_entity_poly.type
_entity_poly.pdbx_seq_one_letter_code
_entity_poly.pdbx_strand_id
1 'polypeptide(L)'
;FLEKATTDQERRYLCGQIISRTYFHNFVTHFIEGYYQREVYKLIDAKEGFTADDLSRIFKETLQKFWGEDVEINEGSELTWMRQPHYYMGLYPYTYSAGLTIGTQVSKMIVEEGKPAADRWLKALALGSTQDSVGIAKAAGVDITTDKPLKDTIEYIGKVIDDIEKYDK
;
A
#
# COMPACT_ATOMS: atom_id res chain seq x y z
N PHE A 1 -9.82 18.98 2.29
CA PHE A 1 -9.03 19.71 3.31
C PHE A 1 -7.92 20.54 2.66
N LEU A 2 -7.14 20.01 1.72
CA LEU A 2 -6.08 20.77 1.02
C LEU A 2 -6.60 22.05 0.35
N GLU A 3 -7.76 21.99 -0.29
CA GLU A 3 -8.40 23.16 -0.92
C GLU A 3 -8.80 24.26 0.08
N LYS A 4 -8.98 23.90 1.36
CA LYS A 4 -9.35 24.83 2.44
C LYS A 4 -8.15 25.35 3.22
N ALA A 5 -6.96 24.80 2.98
CA ALA A 5 -5.73 25.23 3.63
C ALA A 5 -5.36 26.65 3.17
N THR A 6 -5.09 27.54 4.11
CA THR A 6 -4.82 28.95 3.87
C THR A 6 -3.33 29.28 3.85
N THR A 7 -2.51 28.45 4.49
CA THR A 7 -1.05 28.62 4.59
C THR A 7 -0.30 27.42 4.02
N ASP A 8 0.96 27.62 3.62
CA ASP A 8 1.82 26.54 3.15
C ASP A 8 2.14 25.56 4.27
N GLN A 9 2.25 26.03 5.52
CA GLN A 9 2.42 25.17 6.68
C GLN A 9 1.24 24.20 6.86
N GLU A 10 0.00 24.67 6.69
CA GLU A 10 -1.19 23.82 6.73
C GLU A 10 -1.19 22.80 5.59
N ARG A 11 -0.83 23.22 4.36
CA ARG A 11 -0.75 22.32 3.20
C ARG A 11 0.29 21.25 3.42
N ARG A 12 1.51 21.65 3.86
CA ARG A 12 2.59 20.71 4.19
C ARG A 12 2.15 19.70 5.25
N TYR A 13 1.51 20.17 6.33
CA TYR A 13 0.99 19.29 7.37
C TYR A 13 -0.03 18.29 6.82
N LEU A 14 -0.98 18.72 6.02
CA LEU A 14 -2.00 17.84 5.42
C LEU A 14 -1.40 16.81 4.47
N CYS A 15 -0.47 17.21 3.61
CA CYS A 15 0.27 16.27 2.76
C CYS A 15 1.07 15.25 3.59
N GLY A 16 1.75 15.71 4.64
CA GLY A 16 2.45 14.84 5.58
C GLY A 16 1.53 13.84 6.28
N GLN A 17 0.29 14.24 6.65
CA GLN A 17 -0.70 13.31 7.21
C GLN A 17 -1.17 12.27 6.18
N ILE A 18 -1.35 12.65 4.91
CA ILE A 18 -1.69 11.70 3.84
C ILE A 18 -0.61 10.63 3.72
N ILE A 19 0.66 11.03 3.66
CA ILE A 19 1.77 10.07 3.56
C ILE A 19 1.87 9.23 4.84
N SER A 20 2.05 9.85 6.00
CA SER A 20 2.39 9.15 7.24
C SER A 20 1.26 8.27 7.76
N ARG A 21 0.01 8.71 7.65
CA ARG A 21 -1.12 7.99 8.23
C ARG A 21 -1.80 7.03 7.26
N THR A 22 -1.67 7.25 5.96
CA THR A 22 -2.36 6.44 4.96
C THR A 22 -1.39 5.56 4.20
N TYR A 23 -0.47 6.16 3.43
CA TYR A 23 0.33 5.40 2.47
C TYR A 23 1.54 4.71 3.10
N PHE A 24 2.22 5.32 4.07
CA PHE A 24 3.40 4.72 4.66
C PHE A 24 3.08 3.35 5.27
N HIS A 25 2.09 3.27 6.13
CA HIS A 25 1.73 2.02 6.77
C HIS A 25 0.92 1.09 5.84
N ASN A 26 -0.21 1.58 5.32
CA ASN A 26 -1.15 0.71 4.61
C ASN A 26 -0.78 0.40 3.15
N PHE A 27 0.23 1.05 2.60
CA PHE A 27 0.70 0.79 1.25
C PHE A 27 2.13 0.25 1.27
N VAL A 28 3.12 1.05 1.70
CA VAL A 28 4.54 0.69 1.65
C VAL A 28 4.87 -0.48 2.57
N THR A 29 4.50 -0.38 3.87
CA THR A 29 4.81 -1.43 4.84
C THR A 29 4.19 -2.76 4.43
N HIS A 30 2.93 -2.77 4.00
CA HIS A 30 2.27 -4.01 3.60
C HIS A 30 2.76 -4.58 2.26
N PHE A 31 3.34 -3.76 1.36
CA PHE A 31 4.08 -4.28 0.21
C PHE A 31 5.37 -4.98 0.61
N ILE A 32 6.11 -4.41 1.56
CA ILE A 32 7.31 -5.04 2.13
C ILE A 32 6.93 -6.40 2.72
N GLU A 33 5.89 -6.43 3.53
CA GLU A 33 5.39 -7.65 4.18
C GLU A 33 4.91 -8.70 3.16
N GLY A 34 4.16 -8.28 2.16
CA GLY A 34 3.69 -9.17 1.09
C GLY A 34 4.82 -9.71 0.23
N TYR A 35 5.86 -8.90 -0.04
CA TYR A 35 7.05 -9.35 -0.74
C TYR A 35 7.82 -10.39 0.09
N TYR A 36 8.05 -10.13 1.38
CA TYR A 36 8.66 -11.09 2.30
C TYR A 36 7.92 -12.42 2.30
N GLN A 37 6.59 -12.41 2.48
CA GLN A 37 5.79 -13.64 2.46
C GLN A 37 5.94 -14.41 1.14
N ARG A 38 5.97 -13.71 0.01
CA ARG A 38 6.18 -14.34 -1.29
C ARG A 38 7.53 -15.06 -1.36
N GLU A 39 8.60 -14.48 -0.84
CA GLU A 39 9.92 -15.11 -0.84
C GLU A 39 9.95 -16.33 0.09
N VAL A 40 9.31 -16.25 1.26
CA VAL A 40 9.19 -17.41 2.17
C VAL A 40 8.35 -18.54 1.53
N TYR A 41 7.25 -18.19 0.87
CA TYR A 41 6.39 -19.20 0.23
C TYR A 41 7.10 -19.92 -0.93
N LYS A 42 8.03 -19.28 -1.62
CA LYS A 42 8.86 -19.95 -2.64
C LYS A 42 9.69 -21.09 -2.04
N LEU A 43 10.23 -20.94 -0.82
CA LEU A 43 10.94 -22.01 -0.13
C LEU A 43 10.01 -23.18 0.21
N ILE A 44 8.80 -22.85 0.67
CA ILE A 44 7.77 -23.87 1.00
C ILE A 44 7.37 -24.64 -0.26
N ASP A 45 7.12 -23.94 -1.36
CA ASP A 45 6.73 -24.56 -2.64
C ASP A 45 7.86 -25.42 -3.22
N ALA A 46 9.11 -25.01 -3.03
CA ALA A 46 10.29 -25.78 -3.40
C ALA A 46 10.56 -26.97 -2.46
N LYS A 47 9.81 -27.11 -1.35
CA LYS A 47 10.00 -28.10 -0.30
C LYS A 47 11.38 -28.00 0.37
N GLU A 48 11.94 -26.81 0.41
CA GLU A 48 13.18 -26.51 1.10
C GLU A 48 12.93 -26.31 2.59
N GLY A 49 13.79 -26.91 3.42
CA GLY A 49 13.78 -26.62 4.87
C GLY A 49 14.31 -25.22 5.12
N PHE A 50 13.75 -24.52 6.09
CA PHE A 50 14.25 -23.22 6.51
C PHE A 50 14.19 -23.07 8.04
N THR A 51 15.03 -22.19 8.56
CA THR A 51 15.17 -21.88 9.97
C THR A 51 14.65 -20.48 10.29
N ALA A 52 14.61 -20.13 11.58
CA ALA A 52 14.31 -18.76 12.01
C ALA A 52 15.34 -17.74 11.49
N ASP A 53 16.61 -18.16 11.37
CA ASP A 53 17.67 -17.31 10.83
C ASP A 53 17.45 -17.03 9.33
N ASP A 54 16.96 -18.00 8.56
CA ASP A 54 16.59 -17.80 7.15
C ASP A 54 15.43 -16.79 7.02
N LEU A 55 14.43 -16.90 7.88
CA LEU A 55 13.30 -15.96 7.89
C LEU A 55 13.76 -14.53 8.22
N SER A 56 14.64 -14.37 9.22
CA SER A 56 15.22 -13.08 9.60
C SER A 56 16.08 -12.50 8.48
N ARG A 57 16.92 -13.33 7.85
CA ARG A 57 17.75 -12.95 6.70
C ARG A 57 16.89 -12.45 5.53
N ILE A 58 15.87 -13.20 5.13
CA ILE A 58 14.97 -12.82 4.03
C ILE A 58 14.25 -11.52 4.34
N PHE A 59 13.84 -11.31 5.60
CA PHE A 59 13.18 -10.06 5.99
C PHE A 59 14.14 -8.87 5.92
N LYS A 60 15.38 -9.02 6.41
CA LYS A 60 16.42 -8.00 6.33
C LYS A 60 16.75 -7.63 4.88
N GLU A 61 16.94 -8.63 4.02
CA GLU A 61 17.18 -8.42 2.58
C GLU A 61 15.99 -7.69 1.92
N THR A 62 14.77 -8.02 2.33
CA THR A 62 13.57 -7.33 1.86
C THR A 62 13.55 -5.85 2.27
N LEU A 63 13.85 -5.56 3.53
CA LEU A 63 13.95 -4.18 4.02
C LEU A 63 15.01 -3.39 3.25
N GLN A 64 16.21 -3.97 3.08
CA GLN A 64 17.30 -3.34 2.33
C GLN A 64 16.93 -3.05 0.88
N LYS A 65 16.24 -4.01 0.23
CA LYS A 65 15.76 -3.83 -1.15
C LYS A 65 14.76 -2.69 -1.30
N PHE A 66 13.85 -2.52 -0.34
CA PHE A 66 12.82 -1.48 -0.39
C PHE A 66 13.32 -0.11 0.02
N TRP A 67 14.18 -0.03 1.03
CA TRP A 67 14.65 1.25 1.58
C TRP A 67 15.94 1.76 0.92
N GLY A 68 16.66 0.88 0.20
CA GLY A 68 17.93 1.24 -0.42
C GLY A 68 19.05 1.50 0.60
N GLU A 69 20.03 2.27 0.18
CA GLU A 69 21.23 2.59 0.98
C GLU A 69 21.06 3.84 1.86
N ASP A 70 20.02 4.63 1.60
CA ASP A 70 19.78 5.90 2.32
C ASP A 70 19.12 5.68 3.69
N VAL A 71 18.70 4.46 4.01
CA VAL A 71 18.04 4.11 5.26
C VAL A 71 18.82 3.04 6.00
N GLU A 72 19.25 3.35 7.22
CA GLU A 72 19.88 2.40 8.11
C GLU A 72 18.85 1.41 8.67
N ILE A 73 19.07 0.12 8.44
CA ILE A 73 18.25 -0.94 9.00
C ILE A 73 18.81 -1.35 10.36
N ASN A 74 18.17 -0.88 11.42
CA ASN A 74 18.56 -1.16 12.78
C ASN A 74 18.48 -2.66 13.11
N GLU A 75 19.33 -3.13 14.02
CA GLU A 75 19.28 -4.48 14.56
C GLU A 75 17.90 -4.74 15.19
N GLY A 76 17.32 -5.91 14.89
CA GLY A 76 16.01 -6.32 15.36
C GLY A 76 14.85 -5.93 14.42
N SER A 77 15.05 -5.06 13.43
CA SER A 77 14.03 -4.74 12.43
C SER A 77 13.60 -5.98 11.64
N GLU A 78 14.55 -6.90 11.41
CA GLU A 78 14.35 -8.17 10.72
C GLU A 78 13.49 -9.16 11.50
N LEU A 79 13.25 -8.92 12.79
CA LEU A 79 12.47 -9.82 13.66
C LEU A 79 10.97 -9.51 13.67
N THR A 80 10.50 -8.56 12.86
CA THR A 80 9.08 -8.17 12.80
C THR A 80 8.17 -9.36 12.47
N TRP A 81 8.63 -10.32 11.67
CA TRP A 81 7.88 -11.52 11.33
C TRP A 81 7.50 -12.36 12.56
N MET A 82 8.25 -12.29 13.66
CA MET A 82 8.00 -13.08 14.87
C MET A 82 6.76 -12.60 15.64
N ARG A 83 6.40 -11.32 15.54
CA ARG A 83 5.35 -10.71 16.38
C ARG A 83 4.07 -10.39 15.63
N GLN A 84 4.09 -10.33 14.30
CA GLN A 84 2.96 -9.86 13.51
C GLN A 84 2.11 -11.03 13.01
N PRO A 85 0.87 -11.19 13.49
CA PRO A 85 0.02 -12.33 13.14
C PRO A 85 -0.35 -12.38 11.66
N HIS A 86 -0.28 -11.27 10.93
CA HIS A 86 -0.57 -11.15 9.51
C HIS A 86 0.25 -12.10 8.64
N TYR A 87 1.48 -12.42 9.06
CA TYR A 87 2.35 -13.37 8.34
C TYR A 87 1.87 -14.82 8.40
N TYR A 88 0.94 -15.12 9.31
CA TYR A 88 0.40 -16.46 9.52
C TYR A 88 -1.06 -16.60 9.01
N MET A 89 -1.53 -15.62 8.23
CA MET A 89 -2.89 -15.53 7.73
C MET A 89 -2.96 -15.64 6.20
N GLY A 90 -2.15 -16.50 5.59
CA GLY A 90 -1.99 -16.55 4.14
C GLY A 90 -1.33 -15.27 3.60
N LEU A 91 -1.64 -14.87 2.39
CA LEU A 91 -1.11 -13.64 1.79
C LEU A 91 -1.90 -12.39 2.23
N TYR A 92 -2.22 -12.28 3.51
CA TYR A 92 -3.07 -11.21 4.05
C TYR A 92 -2.48 -9.80 3.93
N PRO A 93 -1.17 -9.54 4.22
CA PRO A 93 -0.61 -8.20 4.19
C PRO A 93 -0.81 -7.44 2.87
N TYR A 94 -0.62 -8.08 1.71
CA TYR A 94 -0.74 -7.38 0.43
C TYR A 94 -2.16 -6.85 0.16
N THR A 95 -3.18 -7.40 0.82
CA THR A 95 -4.58 -6.97 0.62
C THR A 95 -4.81 -5.51 1.02
N TYR A 96 -4.04 -5.00 1.97
CA TYR A 96 -4.07 -3.58 2.35
C TYR A 96 -3.57 -2.68 1.22
N SER A 97 -2.42 -3.01 0.64
CA SER A 97 -1.86 -2.25 -0.48
C SER A 97 -2.77 -2.31 -1.71
N ALA A 98 -3.34 -3.49 -2.01
CA ALA A 98 -4.29 -3.66 -3.10
C ALA A 98 -5.58 -2.85 -2.86
N GLY A 99 -6.13 -2.92 -1.66
CA GLY A 99 -7.32 -2.14 -1.28
C GLY A 99 -7.08 -0.65 -1.36
N LEU A 100 -5.91 -0.16 -0.91
CA LEU A 100 -5.58 1.25 -0.99
C LEU A 100 -5.30 1.72 -2.43
N THR A 101 -4.75 0.85 -3.27
CA THR A 101 -4.64 1.10 -4.72
C THR A 101 -6.02 1.36 -5.32
N ILE A 102 -7.00 0.48 -5.06
CA ILE A 102 -8.39 0.64 -5.52
C ILE A 102 -8.98 1.94 -4.96
N GLY A 103 -8.86 2.16 -3.65
CA GLY A 103 -9.38 3.35 -2.98
C GLY A 103 -8.83 4.67 -3.53
N THR A 104 -7.54 4.70 -3.86
CA THR A 104 -6.89 5.87 -4.49
C THR A 104 -7.49 6.16 -5.87
N GLN A 105 -7.65 5.12 -6.72
CA GLN A 105 -8.25 5.31 -8.04
C GLN A 105 -9.70 5.76 -7.95
N VAL A 106 -10.50 5.15 -7.08
CA VAL A 106 -11.89 5.54 -6.84
C VAL A 106 -11.98 6.98 -6.33
N SER A 107 -11.10 7.38 -5.40
CA SER A 107 -11.05 8.75 -4.89
C SER A 107 -10.77 9.77 -6.00
N LYS A 108 -9.81 9.47 -6.90
CA LYS A 108 -9.52 10.31 -8.08
C LYS A 108 -10.76 10.43 -8.98
N MET A 109 -11.37 9.30 -9.34
CA MET A 109 -12.58 9.31 -10.17
C MET A 109 -13.72 10.11 -9.53
N ILE A 110 -13.92 10.05 -8.20
CA ILE A 110 -14.95 10.84 -7.52
C ILE A 110 -14.65 12.34 -7.62
N VAL A 111 -13.39 12.74 -7.51
CA VAL A 111 -12.99 14.15 -7.67
C VAL A 111 -13.19 14.62 -9.11
N GLU A 112 -12.87 13.79 -10.10
CA GLU A 112 -12.94 14.14 -11.52
C GLU A 112 -14.36 14.06 -12.11
N GLU A 113 -15.10 13.01 -11.79
CA GLU A 113 -16.42 12.70 -12.38
C GLU A 113 -17.60 13.08 -11.46
N GLY A 114 -17.34 13.26 -10.15
CA GLY A 114 -18.37 13.61 -9.16
C GLY A 114 -19.33 12.45 -8.85
N LYS A 115 -20.62 12.76 -8.84
CA LYS A 115 -21.70 11.83 -8.44
C LYS A 115 -21.73 10.51 -9.20
N PRO A 116 -21.50 10.43 -10.51
CA PRO A 116 -21.47 9.15 -11.22
C PRO A 116 -20.44 8.16 -10.67
N ALA A 117 -19.23 8.61 -10.35
CA ALA A 117 -18.20 7.76 -9.74
C ALA A 117 -18.56 7.36 -8.30
N ALA A 118 -19.11 8.30 -7.52
CA ALA A 118 -19.59 8.00 -6.18
C ALA A 118 -20.71 6.94 -6.19
N ASP A 119 -21.64 7.02 -7.11
CA ASP A 119 -22.72 6.04 -7.25
C ASP A 119 -22.19 4.66 -7.67
N ARG A 120 -21.14 4.60 -8.55
CA ARG A 120 -20.46 3.34 -8.89
C ARG A 120 -19.79 2.73 -7.65
N TRP A 121 -19.11 3.56 -6.86
CA TRP A 121 -18.47 3.09 -5.63
C TRP A 121 -19.48 2.54 -4.64
N LEU A 122 -20.59 3.23 -4.40
CA LEU A 122 -21.66 2.74 -3.51
C LEU A 122 -22.27 1.43 -3.99
N LYS A 123 -22.43 1.24 -5.30
CA LYS A 123 -22.88 -0.03 -5.89
C LYS A 123 -21.86 -1.14 -5.67
N ALA A 124 -20.57 -0.86 -5.83
CA ALA A 124 -19.50 -1.82 -5.58
C ALA A 124 -19.48 -2.26 -4.10
N LEU A 125 -19.63 -1.33 -3.16
CA LEU A 125 -19.74 -1.63 -1.73
C LEU A 125 -20.97 -2.49 -1.42
N ALA A 126 -22.09 -2.27 -2.09
CA ALA A 126 -23.32 -3.04 -1.90
C ALA A 126 -23.23 -4.48 -2.39
N LEU A 127 -22.22 -4.84 -3.19
CA LEU A 127 -22.00 -6.24 -3.62
C LEU A 127 -21.62 -7.16 -2.45
N GLY A 128 -21.01 -6.63 -1.40
CA GLY A 128 -20.56 -7.44 -0.26
C GLY A 128 -19.64 -8.57 -0.73
N SER A 129 -19.98 -9.81 -0.34
CA SER A 129 -19.24 -11.04 -0.71
C SER A 129 -19.84 -11.79 -1.92
N THR A 130 -20.66 -11.13 -2.74
CA THR A 130 -21.28 -11.78 -3.92
C THR A 130 -20.36 -11.89 -5.13
N GLN A 131 -19.23 -11.20 -5.10
CA GLN A 131 -18.21 -11.18 -6.14
C GLN A 131 -16.84 -11.39 -5.52
N ASP A 132 -15.88 -11.84 -6.34
CA ASP A 132 -14.47 -11.85 -5.96
C ASP A 132 -13.86 -10.43 -5.96
N SER A 133 -12.65 -10.30 -5.47
CA SER A 133 -11.95 -9.01 -5.36
C SER A 133 -11.79 -8.30 -6.70
N VAL A 134 -11.57 -9.05 -7.79
CA VAL A 134 -11.45 -8.49 -9.16
C VAL A 134 -12.80 -7.96 -9.64
N GLY A 135 -13.87 -8.71 -9.40
CA GLY A 135 -15.24 -8.30 -9.74
C GLY A 135 -15.67 -7.05 -9.01
N ILE A 136 -15.38 -6.94 -7.69
CA ILE A 136 -15.68 -5.75 -6.89
C ILE A 136 -14.87 -4.53 -7.40
N ALA A 137 -13.57 -4.70 -7.66
CA ALA A 137 -12.74 -3.62 -8.20
C ALA A 137 -13.25 -3.12 -9.55
N LYS A 138 -13.60 -4.03 -10.47
CA LYS A 138 -14.19 -3.70 -11.77
C LYS A 138 -15.54 -2.98 -11.65
N ALA A 139 -16.39 -3.40 -10.71
CA ALA A 139 -17.65 -2.71 -10.42
C ALA A 139 -17.43 -1.28 -9.93
N ALA A 140 -16.34 -1.02 -9.21
CA ALA A 140 -15.92 0.32 -8.80
C ALA A 140 -15.25 1.12 -9.95
N GLY A 141 -14.96 0.50 -11.09
CA GLY A 141 -14.30 1.12 -12.24
C GLY A 141 -12.78 0.95 -12.28
N VAL A 142 -12.21 0.05 -11.47
CA VAL A 142 -10.76 -0.17 -11.37
C VAL A 142 -10.40 -1.56 -11.85
N ASP A 143 -9.55 -1.67 -12.87
CA ASP A 143 -9.05 -2.95 -13.37
C ASP A 143 -7.70 -3.29 -12.72
N ILE A 144 -7.75 -4.08 -11.62
CA ILE A 144 -6.57 -4.54 -10.89
C ILE A 144 -5.87 -5.75 -11.54
N THR A 145 -6.32 -6.21 -12.72
CA THR A 145 -5.61 -7.25 -13.49
C THR A 145 -4.44 -6.69 -14.28
N THR A 146 -4.31 -5.37 -14.33
CA THR A 146 -3.21 -4.63 -14.93
C THR A 146 -2.37 -3.91 -13.87
N ASP A 147 -1.16 -3.50 -14.23
CA ASP A 147 -0.28 -2.72 -13.35
C ASP A 147 -0.60 -1.20 -13.32
N LYS A 148 -1.50 -0.76 -14.19
CA LYS A 148 -1.83 0.67 -14.32
C LYS A 148 -2.34 1.30 -13.03
N PRO A 149 -3.33 0.75 -12.30
CA PRO A 149 -3.80 1.35 -11.05
C PRO A 149 -2.71 1.48 -9.98
N LEU A 150 -1.79 0.51 -9.92
CA LEU A 150 -0.65 0.55 -9.01
C LEU A 150 0.32 1.67 -9.39
N LYS A 151 0.69 1.78 -10.66
CA LYS A 151 1.57 2.84 -11.17
C LYS A 151 0.97 4.22 -10.94
N ASP A 152 -0.30 4.40 -11.25
CA ASP A 152 -1.03 5.66 -11.01
C ASP A 152 -1.08 6.03 -9.52
N THR A 153 -1.15 5.04 -8.63
CA THR A 153 -1.11 5.26 -7.17
C THR A 153 0.28 5.67 -6.71
N ILE A 154 1.33 5.04 -7.22
CA ILE A 154 2.73 5.42 -6.92
C ILE A 154 3.01 6.85 -7.41
N GLU A 155 2.56 7.20 -8.62
CA GLU A 155 2.68 8.56 -9.15
C GLU A 155 1.94 9.59 -8.27
N TYR A 156 0.75 9.24 -7.78
CA TYR A 156 0.02 10.09 -6.85
C TYR A 156 0.78 10.32 -5.55
N ILE A 157 1.36 9.26 -4.97
CA ILE A 157 2.18 9.36 -3.77
C ILE A 157 3.40 10.27 -4.01
N GLY A 158 4.08 10.12 -5.15
CA GLY A 158 5.19 10.98 -5.55
C GLY A 158 4.80 12.46 -5.59
N LYS A 159 3.66 12.78 -6.22
CA LYS A 159 3.15 14.17 -6.26
C LYS A 159 2.86 14.74 -4.87
N VAL A 160 2.34 13.93 -3.94
CA VAL A 160 2.10 14.38 -2.56
C VAL A 160 3.42 14.66 -1.84
N ILE A 161 4.48 13.87 -2.11
CA ILE A 161 5.83 14.10 -1.56
C ILE A 161 6.42 15.39 -2.14
N ASP A 162 6.33 15.59 -3.47
CA ASP A 162 6.78 16.82 -4.13
C ASP A 162 6.08 18.07 -3.54
N ASP A 163 4.79 17.96 -3.22
CA ASP A 163 4.05 19.05 -2.57
C ASP A 163 4.56 19.32 -1.15
N ILE A 164 4.96 18.28 -0.38
CA ILE A 164 5.59 18.49 0.94
C ILE A 164 6.86 19.31 0.81
N GLU A 165 7.75 18.95 -0.13
CA GLU A 165 9.01 19.67 -0.38
C GLU A 165 8.76 21.12 -0.86
N LYS A 166 7.76 21.30 -1.71
CA LYS A 166 7.37 22.64 -2.21
C LYS A 166 6.93 23.58 -1.09
N TYR A 167 6.22 23.05 -0.08
CA TYR A 167 5.70 23.83 1.05
C TYR A 167 6.67 23.89 2.24
N ASP A 168 7.87 23.34 2.13
CA ASP A 168 8.93 23.37 3.17
C ASP A 168 9.87 24.58 3.05
N LYS A 169 9.56 25.54 2.16
CA LYS A 169 10.38 26.72 1.88
C LYS A 169 10.09 27.89 2.77
#